data_6a98f78ac3d44821c85bc01e64c4de7f
#
_entry.id   6a98f78ac3d44821c85bc01e64c4de7f
#
_cell.length_a   1.000
_cell.length_b   1.000
_cell.length_c   1.000
_cell.angle_alpha   90.00
_cell.angle_beta   90.00
_cell.angle_gamma   90.00
#
_symmetry.space_group_name_H-M   'P 1'
#
loop_
_entity.id
_entity.type
_entity.pdbx_description
1 polymer ?
#
loop_
_entity_poly.entity_id
_entity_poly.type
_entity_poly.pdbx_seq_one_letter_code
_entity_poly.pdbx_strand_id
1 'polypeptide(L)'
;MLCDQKYHDILDISQCLSKKYKYINNVRNSHELVCYLMILMNYHSAKELIKHKTGIFRSTIIKREFSVPDTLPEEVRKFIKIWNSASGQYIDGSEIVDTRHELLDVDAYIHITSPIRRLVDLLNMIKFQTTTCMVNLSENTNNFYNKWLSELEYINTTMRSIRKVQCDCSLLDLCHNNPKVMEKDYDGYLFDKIYRNDGLYQYIVFLPDLKLSSRITLREDFNNFIDKKFKLYLFNDEENFKRKIRLHIL
;
A
#
# COMPACT_ATOMS: atom_id res chain seq x y z
N MET A 1 34.14 -10.75 11.54
CA MET A 1 34.77 -11.47 10.40
C MET A 1 33.85 -12.54 9.77
N LEU A 2 33.47 -13.64 10.43
CA LEU A 2 32.63 -14.69 9.82
C LEU A 2 31.21 -14.19 9.43
N CYS A 3 30.66 -13.22 10.14
CA CYS A 3 29.32 -12.66 9.86
C CYS A 3 29.33 -11.74 8.62
N ASP A 4 30.44 -11.00 8.44
CA ASP A 4 30.59 -10.09 7.30
C ASP A 4 30.77 -10.85 5.98
N GLN A 5 31.54 -11.97 6.01
CA GLN A 5 31.70 -12.80 4.81
C GLN A 5 30.37 -13.39 4.33
N LYS A 6 29.58 -13.96 5.25
CA LYS A 6 28.25 -14.49 4.90
C LYS A 6 27.30 -13.45 4.34
N TYR A 7 27.36 -12.22 4.85
CA TYR A 7 26.57 -11.11 4.31
C TYR A 7 26.96 -10.79 2.86
N HIS A 8 28.26 -10.70 2.59
CA HIS A 8 28.77 -10.45 1.23
C HIS A 8 28.40 -11.57 0.27
N ASP A 9 28.53 -12.84 0.68
CA ASP A 9 28.14 -13.99 -0.13
C ASP A 9 26.64 -13.96 -0.51
N ILE A 10 25.77 -13.63 0.46
CA ILE A 10 24.32 -13.49 0.21
C ILE A 10 24.03 -12.27 -0.69
N LEU A 11 24.74 -11.17 -0.50
CA LEU A 11 24.61 -9.98 -1.35
C LEU A 11 24.98 -10.29 -2.81
N ASP A 12 26.10 -10.96 -3.03
CA ASP A 12 26.59 -11.35 -4.36
C ASP A 12 25.61 -12.31 -5.06
N ILE A 13 25.11 -13.32 -4.34
CA ILE A 13 24.08 -14.22 -4.85
C ILE A 13 22.81 -13.44 -5.23
N SER A 14 22.38 -12.53 -4.38
CA SER A 14 21.17 -11.72 -4.63
C SER A 14 21.35 -10.77 -5.81
N GLN A 15 22.55 -10.21 -6.00
CA GLN A 15 22.90 -9.41 -7.19
C GLN A 15 22.87 -10.26 -8.48
N CYS A 16 23.35 -11.48 -8.42
CA CYS A 16 23.24 -12.41 -9.56
C CYS A 16 21.78 -12.77 -9.87
N LEU A 17 20.98 -13.06 -8.85
CA LEU A 17 19.54 -13.36 -9.00
C LEU A 17 18.76 -12.17 -9.53
N SER A 18 19.10 -10.94 -9.12
CA SER A 18 18.41 -9.71 -9.56
C SER A 18 18.57 -9.42 -11.06
N LYS A 19 19.59 -9.98 -11.70
CA LYS A 19 19.74 -9.92 -13.17
C LYS A 19 18.65 -10.71 -13.89
N LYS A 20 18.19 -11.81 -13.29
CA LYS A 20 17.14 -12.68 -13.82
C LYS A 20 15.74 -12.25 -13.33
N TYR A 21 15.65 -11.94 -12.05
CA TYR A 21 14.39 -11.56 -11.40
C TYR A 21 14.48 -10.09 -10.97
N LYS A 22 14.04 -9.19 -11.83
CA LYS A 22 14.24 -7.72 -11.74
C LYS A 22 13.24 -7.03 -10.82
N TYR A 23 12.98 -7.55 -9.62
CA TYR A 23 12.06 -6.93 -8.66
C TYR A 23 12.60 -5.63 -8.07
N ILE A 24 13.92 -5.51 -7.97
CA ILE A 24 14.65 -4.31 -7.55
C ILE A 24 15.83 -4.15 -8.48
N ASN A 25 16.03 -2.96 -9.04
CA ASN A 25 17.04 -2.75 -10.09
C ASN A 25 18.49 -2.91 -9.65
N ASN A 26 18.82 -2.71 -8.38
CA ASN A 26 20.16 -2.90 -7.84
C ASN A 26 20.09 -3.20 -6.34
N VAL A 27 20.69 -4.29 -5.92
CA VAL A 27 20.83 -4.66 -4.49
C VAL A 27 22.19 -4.21 -4.02
N ARG A 28 22.27 -3.09 -3.25
CA ARG A 28 23.53 -2.45 -2.85
C ARG A 28 23.81 -2.50 -1.35
N ASN A 29 22.77 -2.62 -0.56
CA ASN A 29 22.84 -2.54 0.90
C ASN A 29 21.91 -3.55 1.56
N SER A 30 22.01 -3.69 2.88
CA SER A 30 21.23 -4.66 3.66
C SER A 30 19.71 -4.43 3.55
N HIS A 31 19.25 -3.19 3.45
CA HIS A 31 17.83 -2.89 3.29
C HIS A 31 17.30 -3.40 1.95
N GLU A 32 17.99 -3.08 0.86
CA GLU A 32 17.63 -3.55 -0.49
C GLU A 32 17.74 -5.08 -0.61
N LEU A 33 18.75 -5.68 0.04
CA LEU A 33 18.89 -7.13 0.13
C LEU A 33 17.67 -7.79 0.78
N VAL A 34 17.25 -7.30 1.95
CA VAL A 34 16.07 -7.84 2.65
C VAL A 34 14.81 -7.62 1.82
N CYS A 35 14.65 -6.44 1.22
CA CYS A 35 13.51 -6.17 0.33
C CYS A 35 13.48 -7.12 -0.87
N TYR A 36 14.64 -7.36 -1.50
CA TYR A 36 14.74 -8.27 -2.64
C TYR A 36 14.35 -9.70 -2.26
N LEU A 37 14.95 -10.24 -1.19
CA LEU A 37 14.67 -11.59 -0.72
C LEU A 37 13.21 -11.76 -0.26
N MET A 38 12.63 -10.73 0.34
CA MET A 38 11.22 -10.71 0.73
C MET A 38 10.31 -10.80 -0.50
N ILE A 39 10.58 -10.01 -1.55
CA ILE A 39 9.79 -10.06 -2.79
C ILE A 39 9.97 -11.40 -3.48
N LEU A 40 11.19 -11.90 -3.57
CA LEU A 40 11.51 -13.21 -4.15
C LEU A 40 10.71 -14.33 -3.46
N MET A 41 10.76 -14.39 -2.14
CA MET A 41 10.02 -15.39 -1.36
C MET A 41 8.51 -15.27 -1.55
N ASN A 42 7.95 -14.05 -1.45
CA ASN A 42 6.53 -13.80 -1.60
C ASN A 42 6.03 -14.20 -3.01
N TYR A 43 6.80 -13.88 -4.05
CA TYR A 43 6.45 -14.23 -5.43
C TYR A 43 6.49 -15.75 -5.68
N HIS A 44 7.58 -16.41 -5.31
CA HIS A 44 7.71 -17.85 -5.54
C HIS A 44 6.72 -18.68 -4.72
N SER A 45 6.43 -18.25 -3.49
CA SER A 45 5.37 -18.86 -2.68
C SER A 45 3.98 -18.65 -3.30
N ALA A 46 3.73 -17.48 -3.90
CA ALA A 46 2.50 -17.23 -4.64
C ALA A 46 2.36 -18.18 -5.83
N LYS A 47 3.43 -18.38 -6.61
CA LYS A 47 3.43 -19.32 -7.74
C LYS A 47 3.15 -20.74 -7.32
N GLU A 48 3.62 -21.16 -6.16
CA GLU A 48 3.34 -22.49 -5.63
C GLU A 48 1.86 -22.63 -5.21
N LEU A 49 1.32 -21.65 -4.46
CA LEU A 49 -0.07 -21.70 -4.02
C LEU A 49 -1.08 -21.60 -5.18
N ILE A 50 -0.76 -20.90 -6.28
CA ILE A 50 -1.60 -20.86 -7.49
C ILE A 50 -1.82 -22.26 -8.09
N LYS A 51 -0.78 -23.10 -8.15
CA LYS A 51 -0.89 -24.47 -8.67
C LYS A 51 -1.96 -25.29 -7.93
N HIS A 52 -2.15 -24.97 -6.68
CA HIS A 52 -3.10 -25.63 -5.79
C HIS A 52 -4.43 -24.88 -5.60
N LYS A 53 -4.63 -23.75 -6.33
CA LYS A 53 -5.82 -22.89 -6.25
C LYS A 53 -6.15 -22.52 -4.79
N THR A 54 -5.17 -22.05 -4.05
CA THR A 54 -5.31 -21.76 -2.62
C THR A 54 -4.39 -20.61 -2.20
N GLY A 55 -4.59 -20.08 -0.98
CA GLY A 55 -3.82 -18.99 -0.42
C GLY A 55 -4.52 -17.64 -0.53
N ILE A 56 -3.95 -16.64 0.13
CA ILE A 56 -4.48 -15.27 0.17
C ILE A 56 -3.54 -14.37 -0.61
N PHE A 57 -3.98 -13.91 -1.77
CA PHE A 57 -3.20 -13.11 -2.69
C PHE A 57 -3.33 -11.62 -2.40
N ARG A 58 -2.27 -10.87 -2.63
CA ARG A 58 -2.25 -9.42 -2.62
C ARG A 58 -2.42 -8.91 -4.03
N SER A 59 -3.66 -8.66 -4.44
CA SER A 59 -3.95 -8.09 -5.75
C SER A 59 -3.91 -6.56 -5.69
N THR A 60 -3.30 -5.95 -6.69
CA THR A 60 -3.34 -4.52 -6.94
C THR A 60 -3.92 -4.30 -8.31
N ILE A 61 -5.25 -4.22 -8.38
CA ILE A 61 -5.94 -3.92 -9.63
C ILE A 61 -6.03 -2.41 -9.76
N ILE A 62 -5.57 -1.85 -10.88
CA ILE A 62 -5.83 -0.47 -11.24
C ILE A 62 -7.34 -0.32 -11.46
N LYS A 63 -8.02 0.33 -10.52
CA LYS A 63 -9.48 0.53 -10.60
C LYS A 63 -9.87 1.58 -11.64
N ARG A 64 -8.95 2.46 -12.02
CA ARG A 64 -9.18 3.54 -13.01
C ARG A 64 -7.90 3.82 -13.75
N GLU A 65 -7.93 3.75 -15.06
CA GLU A 65 -6.87 4.26 -15.90
C GLU A 65 -6.99 5.79 -15.93
N PHE A 66 -6.14 6.48 -15.18
CA PHE A 66 -5.93 7.89 -15.38
C PHE A 66 -4.83 8.07 -16.42
N SER A 67 -5.15 8.69 -17.54
CA SER A 67 -4.14 9.24 -18.43
C SER A 67 -3.47 10.41 -17.70
N VAL A 68 -2.35 10.12 -17.04
CA VAL A 68 -1.60 11.13 -16.28
C VAL A 68 -0.78 11.96 -17.26
N PRO A 69 -0.99 13.28 -17.35
CA PRO A 69 -0.25 14.14 -18.27
C PRO A 69 1.26 14.11 -18.00
N ASP A 70 2.07 14.04 -19.05
CA ASP A 70 3.52 14.10 -18.95
C ASP A 70 4.05 15.46 -18.47
N THR A 71 3.20 16.49 -18.52
CA THR A 71 3.51 17.84 -18.05
C THR A 71 3.62 17.96 -16.53
N LEU A 72 3.08 16.97 -15.78
CA LEU A 72 3.15 16.97 -14.32
C LEU A 72 4.56 16.63 -13.82
N PRO A 73 4.98 17.20 -12.68
CA PRO A 73 6.23 16.82 -12.02
C PRO A 73 6.34 15.30 -11.80
N GLU A 74 7.54 14.77 -11.93
CA GLU A 74 7.78 13.33 -11.84
C GLU A 74 7.32 12.74 -10.50
N GLU A 75 7.49 13.47 -9.40
CA GLU A 75 7.05 13.07 -8.06
C GLU A 75 5.52 12.92 -7.99
N VAL A 76 4.78 13.86 -8.59
CA VAL A 76 3.31 13.83 -8.66
C VAL A 76 2.86 12.65 -9.50
N ARG A 77 3.48 12.42 -10.66
CA ARG A 77 3.17 11.25 -11.52
C ARG A 77 3.43 9.92 -10.80
N LYS A 78 4.56 9.79 -10.09
CA LYS A 78 4.86 8.62 -9.26
C LYS A 78 3.82 8.42 -8.17
N PHE A 79 3.45 9.51 -7.48
CA PHE A 79 2.43 9.43 -6.44
C PHE A 79 1.08 8.97 -6.99
N ILE A 80 0.60 9.53 -8.10
CA ILE A 80 -0.68 9.14 -8.71
C ILE A 80 -0.68 7.67 -9.12
N LYS A 81 0.42 7.16 -9.69
CA LYS A 81 0.58 5.73 -9.99
C LYS A 81 0.45 4.86 -8.73
N ILE A 82 1.14 5.24 -7.65
CA ILE A 82 1.05 4.55 -6.36
C ILE A 82 -0.37 4.65 -5.80
N TRP A 83 -1.02 5.80 -5.90
CA TRP A 83 -2.39 6.01 -5.45
C TRP A 83 -3.37 5.10 -6.18
N ASN A 84 -3.28 5.02 -7.50
CA ASN A 84 -4.13 4.16 -8.31
C ASN A 84 -3.96 2.67 -7.97
N SER A 85 -2.72 2.26 -7.65
CA SER A 85 -2.39 0.90 -7.23
C SER A 85 -2.58 0.64 -5.74
N ALA A 86 -2.70 1.69 -4.91
CA ALA A 86 -2.85 1.57 -3.45
C ALA A 86 -4.20 0.94 -3.02
N SER A 87 -5.12 0.71 -3.94
CA SER A 87 -6.34 -0.08 -3.71
C SER A 87 -6.06 -1.59 -3.56
N GLY A 88 -4.80 -1.99 -3.40
CA GLY A 88 -4.43 -3.38 -3.18
C GLY A 88 -5.23 -4.02 -2.05
N GLN A 89 -5.87 -5.12 -2.35
CA GLN A 89 -6.69 -5.90 -1.43
C GLN A 89 -6.20 -7.33 -1.34
N TYR A 90 -6.56 -7.99 -0.27
CA TYR A 90 -6.39 -9.43 -0.14
C TYR A 90 -7.59 -10.14 -0.76
N ILE A 91 -7.31 -11.16 -1.56
CA ILE A 91 -8.31 -11.98 -2.26
C ILE A 91 -8.03 -13.46 -2.00
N ASP A 92 -9.08 -14.27 -1.98
CA ASP A 92 -8.96 -15.72 -1.87
C ASP A 92 -8.48 -16.33 -3.20
N GLY A 93 -7.44 -17.14 -3.14
CA GLY A 93 -6.89 -17.83 -4.32
C GLY A 93 -7.74 -18.99 -4.84
N SER A 94 -8.80 -19.39 -4.15
CA SER A 94 -9.79 -20.36 -4.64
C SER A 94 -10.74 -19.74 -5.69
N GLU A 95 -10.90 -18.41 -5.66
CA GLU A 95 -11.65 -17.66 -6.65
C GLU A 95 -10.77 -17.37 -7.88
N ILE A 96 -11.32 -17.50 -9.08
CA ILE A 96 -10.61 -17.16 -10.33
C ILE A 96 -10.60 -15.63 -10.45
N VAL A 97 -9.66 -14.99 -9.80
CA VAL A 97 -9.51 -13.54 -9.82
C VAL A 97 -8.11 -13.19 -10.34
N ASP A 98 -7.98 -11.99 -10.87
CA ASP A 98 -6.68 -11.45 -11.29
C ASP A 98 -5.76 -11.29 -10.08
N THR A 99 -4.73 -12.13 -9.99
CA THR A 99 -3.76 -12.17 -8.88
C THR A 99 -2.58 -11.23 -9.11
N ARG A 100 -2.55 -10.49 -10.23
CA ARG A 100 -1.43 -9.60 -10.60
C ARG A 100 -1.19 -8.52 -9.56
N HIS A 101 0.07 -8.22 -9.39
CA HIS A 101 0.53 -7.11 -8.58
C HIS A 101 1.27 -6.10 -9.47
N GLU A 102 0.53 -5.14 -10.01
CA GLU A 102 1.04 -4.22 -11.03
C GLU A 102 2.23 -3.37 -10.58
N LEU A 103 2.29 -2.96 -9.30
CA LEU A 103 3.43 -2.19 -8.78
C LEU A 103 4.76 -2.95 -8.84
N LEU A 104 4.72 -4.27 -8.73
CA LEU A 104 5.90 -5.13 -8.78
C LEU A 104 6.07 -5.77 -10.15
N ASP A 105 5.13 -5.54 -11.07
CA ASP A 105 5.09 -6.17 -12.40
C ASP A 105 5.23 -7.70 -12.32
N VAL A 106 4.43 -8.30 -11.43
CA VAL A 106 4.38 -9.76 -11.25
C VAL A 106 2.96 -10.27 -11.38
N ASP A 107 2.82 -11.46 -11.97
CA ASP A 107 1.55 -12.11 -12.23
C ASP A 107 0.84 -12.64 -10.99
N ALA A 108 1.56 -12.79 -9.87
CA ALA A 108 1.00 -13.15 -8.59
C ALA A 108 1.85 -12.65 -7.43
N TYR A 109 1.22 -12.30 -6.34
CA TYR A 109 1.95 -11.89 -5.13
C TYR A 109 1.17 -12.24 -3.87
N ILE A 110 1.86 -12.75 -2.87
CA ILE A 110 1.32 -12.98 -1.53
C ILE A 110 2.18 -12.27 -0.49
N HIS A 111 1.67 -12.17 0.71
CA HIS A 111 2.46 -11.85 1.88
C HIS A 111 2.63 -13.11 2.73
N ILE A 112 3.89 -13.52 2.98
CA ILE A 112 4.22 -14.70 3.79
C ILE A 112 5.42 -14.50 4.72
N THR A 113 6.20 -13.44 4.49
CA THR A 113 7.50 -13.24 5.12
C THR A 113 7.46 -12.55 6.49
N SER A 114 6.30 -12.13 6.97
CA SER A 114 6.18 -11.36 8.23
C SER A 114 5.03 -11.83 9.12
N PRO A 115 4.96 -13.15 9.49
CA PRO A 115 3.80 -13.73 10.17
C PRO A 115 3.60 -13.21 11.61
N ILE A 116 4.63 -12.66 12.25
CA ILE A 116 4.54 -12.11 13.61
C ILE A 116 3.67 -10.85 13.67
N ARG A 117 3.66 -10.06 12.60
CA ARG A 117 3.00 -8.73 12.57
C ARG A 117 1.85 -8.62 11.57
N ARG A 118 1.66 -9.58 10.69
CA ARG A 118 0.58 -9.59 9.71
C ARG A 118 -0.13 -10.95 9.74
N LEU A 119 -1.42 -10.91 10.06
CA LEU A 119 -2.26 -12.11 10.12
C LEU A 119 -2.27 -12.88 8.78
N VAL A 120 -2.37 -12.17 7.65
CA VAL A 120 -2.38 -12.79 6.33
C VAL A 120 -1.09 -13.56 6.02
N ASP A 121 0.06 -13.07 6.49
CA ASP A 121 1.34 -13.80 6.34
C ASP A 121 1.33 -15.11 7.13
N LEU A 122 0.76 -15.10 8.34
CA LEU A 122 0.59 -16.31 9.13
C LEU A 122 -0.34 -17.31 8.43
N LEU A 123 -1.48 -16.83 7.91
CA LEU A 123 -2.42 -17.69 7.19
C LEU A 123 -1.78 -18.30 5.94
N ASN A 124 -1.05 -17.50 5.16
CA ASN A 124 -0.34 -17.99 3.99
C ASN A 124 0.78 -18.96 4.35
N MET A 125 1.50 -18.74 5.46
CA MET A 125 2.52 -19.69 5.93
C MET A 125 1.92 -21.03 6.33
N ILE A 126 0.80 -21.02 7.07
CA ILE A 126 0.04 -22.23 7.42
C ILE A 126 -0.35 -22.98 6.14
N LYS A 127 -0.94 -22.25 5.19
CA LYS A 127 -1.42 -22.86 3.94
C LYS A 127 -0.28 -23.38 3.08
N PHE A 128 0.81 -22.64 2.96
CA PHE A 128 1.98 -23.07 2.22
C PHE A 128 2.58 -24.36 2.77
N GLN A 129 2.81 -24.42 4.08
CA GLN A 129 3.38 -25.61 4.73
C GLN A 129 2.49 -26.85 4.58
N THR A 130 1.16 -26.68 4.62
CA THR A 130 0.22 -27.78 4.41
C THR A 130 0.22 -28.24 2.96
N THR A 131 0.15 -27.30 2.03
CA THR A 131 0.10 -27.57 0.58
C THR A 131 1.38 -28.26 0.08
N THR A 132 2.52 -27.92 0.66
CA THR A 132 3.81 -28.56 0.36
C THR A 132 4.07 -29.82 1.19
N CYS A 133 3.09 -30.33 1.93
CA CYS A 133 3.17 -31.53 2.76
C CYS A 133 4.26 -31.47 3.85
N MET A 134 4.65 -30.28 4.31
CA MET A 134 5.63 -30.10 5.38
C MET A 134 5.01 -30.37 6.76
N VAL A 135 3.73 -30.08 6.94
CA VAL A 135 3.01 -30.18 8.21
C VAL A 135 1.58 -30.66 7.97
N ASN A 136 1.09 -31.55 8.84
CA ASN A 136 -0.33 -31.88 8.95
C ASN A 136 -0.97 -30.96 9.99
N LEU A 137 -2.02 -30.25 9.58
CA LEU A 137 -2.72 -29.33 10.48
C LEU A 137 -3.65 -30.07 11.44
N SER A 138 -3.72 -29.58 12.68
CA SER A 138 -4.79 -29.96 13.60
C SER A 138 -6.12 -29.37 13.15
N GLU A 139 -7.22 -29.93 13.61
CA GLU A 139 -8.56 -29.41 13.34
C GLU A 139 -8.72 -27.96 13.80
N ASN A 140 -8.17 -27.60 14.95
CA ASN A 140 -8.20 -26.24 15.48
C ASN A 140 -7.49 -25.23 14.55
N THR A 141 -6.38 -25.64 13.95
CA THR A 141 -5.63 -24.79 13.00
C THR A 141 -6.41 -24.61 11.70
N ASN A 142 -7.08 -25.66 11.21
CA ASN A 142 -7.95 -25.58 10.04
C ASN A 142 -9.15 -24.63 10.30
N ASN A 143 -9.78 -24.76 11.46
CA ASN A 143 -10.89 -23.90 11.87
C ASN A 143 -10.45 -22.43 11.98
N PHE A 144 -9.27 -22.17 12.56
CA PHE A 144 -8.68 -20.85 12.61
C PHE A 144 -8.44 -20.27 11.21
N TYR A 145 -7.83 -21.03 10.29
CA TYR A 145 -7.58 -20.61 8.92
C TYR A 145 -8.89 -20.25 8.20
N ASN A 146 -9.88 -21.15 8.23
CA ASN A 146 -11.16 -20.97 7.54
C ASN A 146 -11.94 -19.78 8.09
N LYS A 147 -11.94 -19.56 9.41
CA LYS A 147 -12.53 -18.38 10.04
C LYS A 147 -11.96 -17.09 9.47
N TRP A 148 -10.64 -16.95 9.40
CA TRP A 148 -10.02 -15.74 8.94
C TRP A 148 -10.07 -15.58 7.41
N LEU A 149 -10.17 -16.68 6.68
CA LEU A 149 -10.40 -16.63 5.23
C LEU A 149 -11.80 -16.05 4.93
N SER A 150 -12.83 -16.42 5.68
CA SER A 150 -14.18 -15.83 5.54
C SER A 150 -14.25 -14.36 5.97
N GLU A 151 -13.27 -13.86 6.73
CA GLU A 151 -13.20 -12.49 7.24
C GLU A 151 -12.26 -11.58 6.41
N LEU A 152 -11.95 -11.94 5.16
CA LEU A 152 -11.01 -11.15 4.32
C LEU A 152 -11.51 -9.73 4.07
N GLU A 153 -12.81 -9.51 3.92
CA GLU A 153 -13.38 -8.17 3.75
C GLU A 153 -13.15 -7.31 5.00
N TYR A 154 -13.31 -7.89 6.18
CA TYR A 154 -12.99 -7.22 7.46
C TYR A 154 -11.50 -6.87 7.53
N ILE A 155 -10.60 -7.80 7.16
CA ILE A 155 -9.15 -7.54 7.12
C ILE A 155 -8.84 -6.37 6.17
N ASN A 156 -9.40 -6.39 4.96
CA ASN A 156 -9.19 -5.33 3.97
C ASN A 156 -9.67 -3.96 4.45
N THR A 157 -10.85 -3.92 5.07
CA THR A 157 -11.45 -2.68 5.59
C THR A 157 -10.66 -2.14 6.78
N THR A 158 -10.28 -3.01 7.71
CA THR A 158 -9.49 -2.65 8.90
C THR A 158 -8.12 -2.11 8.50
N MET A 159 -7.43 -2.75 7.55
CA MET A 159 -6.13 -2.28 7.06
C MET A 159 -6.20 -0.90 6.43
N ARG A 160 -7.27 -0.60 5.68
CA ARG A 160 -7.51 0.74 5.11
C ARG A 160 -7.74 1.78 6.22
N SER A 161 -8.53 1.43 7.22
CA SER A 161 -8.84 2.30 8.36
C SER A 161 -7.60 2.61 9.20
N ILE A 162 -6.77 1.60 9.50
CA ILE A 162 -5.52 1.77 10.25
C ILE A 162 -4.58 2.73 9.52
N ARG A 163 -4.38 2.56 8.21
CA ARG A 163 -3.53 3.47 7.42
C ARG A 163 -4.02 4.91 7.46
N LYS A 164 -5.34 5.10 7.35
CA LYS A 164 -5.94 6.43 7.43
C LYS A 164 -5.63 7.08 8.79
N VAL A 165 -5.86 6.36 9.88
CA VAL A 165 -5.57 6.86 11.23
C VAL A 165 -4.08 7.17 11.40
N GLN A 166 -3.18 6.31 10.93
CA GLN A 166 -1.74 6.57 10.97
C GLN A 166 -1.35 7.85 10.22
N CYS A 167 -1.90 8.06 9.01
CA CYS A 167 -1.63 9.29 8.26
C CYS A 167 -2.17 10.53 9.00
N ASP A 168 -3.39 10.45 9.54
CA ASP A 168 -4.01 11.55 10.28
C ASP A 168 -3.20 11.89 11.54
N CYS A 169 -2.73 10.87 12.29
CA CYS A 169 -1.88 11.06 13.47
C CYS A 169 -0.52 11.65 13.12
N SER A 170 0.13 11.15 12.07
CA SER A 170 1.44 11.67 11.63
C SER A 170 1.35 13.14 11.20
N LEU A 171 0.26 13.52 10.53
CA LEU A 171 0.03 14.89 10.14
C LEU A 171 -0.22 15.81 11.36
N LEU A 172 -1.02 15.32 12.32
CA LEU A 172 -1.28 16.06 13.56
C LEU A 172 0.01 16.27 14.36
N ASP A 173 0.85 15.24 14.47
CA ASP A 173 2.15 15.30 15.14
C ASP A 173 3.09 16.30 14.44
N LEU A 174 3.17 16.26 13.11
CA LEU A 174 3.95 17.22 12.33
C LEU A 174 3.51 18.67 12.61
N CYS A 175 2.21 18.95 12.60
CA CYS A 175 1.68 20.29 12.85
C CYS A 175 1.84 20.74 14.31
N HIS A 176 1.79 19.79 15.27
CA HIS A 176 2.03 20.07 16.67
C HIS A 176 3.50 20.43 16.94
N ASN A 177 4.42 19.63 16.42
CA ASN A 177 5.85 19.82 16.64
C ASN A 177 6.41 21.01 15.83
N ASN A 178 5.78 21.36 14.72
CA ASN A 178 6.18 22.49 13.87
C ASN A 178 4.97 23.31 13.42
N PRO A 179 4.42 24.20 14.27
CA PRO A 179 3.25 25.04 13.94
C PRO A 179 3.42 25.90 12.69
N LYS A 180 4.66 26.27 12.33
CA LYS A 180 4.96 27.04 11.12
C LYS A 180 4.54 26.33 9.81
N VAL A 181 4.34 25.00 9.87
CA VAL A 181 3.80 24.23 8.73
C VAL A 181 2.38 24.69 8.36
N MET A 182 1.58 25.11 9.33
CA MET A 182 0.23 25.63 9.10
C MET A 182 0.17 27.09 8.61
N GLU A 183 1.28 27.83 8.72
CA GLU A 183 1.37 29.22 8.27
C GLU A 183 1.73 29.33 6.78
N LYS A 184 2.29 28.28 6.20
CA LYS A 184 2.77 28.26 4.81
C LYS A 184 1.67 27.88 3.83
N ASP A 185 1.81 28.41 2.62
CA ASP A 185 1.04 27.98 1.46
C ASP A 185 1.81 26.91 0.71
N TYR A 186 1.09 25.87 0.26
CA TYR A 186 1.65 24.72 -0.43
C TYR A 186 1.05 24.59 -1.81
N ASP A 187 1.86 24.29 -2.78
CA ASP A 187 1.38 23.88 -4.09
C ASP A 187 0.85 22.45 -4.01
N GLY A 188 -0.35 22.22 -4.53
CA GLY A 188 -1.01 20.92 -4.49
C GLY A 188 -1.74 20.61 -5.78
N TYR A 189 -1.83 19.32 -6.10
CA TYR A 189 -2.44 18.82 -7.32
C TYR A 189 -3.74 18.10 -7.00
N LEU A 190 -4.83 18.53 -7.66
CA LEU A 190 -6.16 17.92 -7.54
C LEU A 190 -6.30 16.81 -8.57
N PHE A 191 -6.77 15.64 -8.14
CA PHE A 191 -7.07 14.52 -9.03
C PHE A 191 -8.14 13.58 -8.42
N ASP A 192 -8.52 12.51 -9.11
CA ASP A 192 -9.56 11.55 -8.70
C ASP A 192 -10.89 12.24 -8.36
N LYS A 193 -11.33 13.13 -9.25
CA LYS A 193 -12.58 13.86 -9.14
C LYS A 193 -13.78 12.91 -9.08
N ILE A 194 -14.62 13.12 -8.09
CA ILE A 194 -15.90 12.41 -7.91
C ILE A 194 -17.01 13.45 -7.73
N TYR A 195 -18.04 13.37 -8.57
CA TYR A 195 -19.28 14.12 -8.36
C TYR A 195 -20.12 13.37 -7.33
N ARG A 196 -20.53 14.06 -6.27
CA ARG A 196 -21.30 13.50 -5.17
C ARG A 196 -22.80 13.74 -5.35
N ASN A 197 -23.62 12.92 -4.70
CA ASN A 197 -25.06 13.06 -4.75
C ASN A 197 -25.59 14.35 -4.09
N ASP A 198 -24.78 15.01 -3.26
CA ASP A 198 -25.10 16.29 -2.62
C ASP A 198 -24.75 17.51 -3.50
N GLY A 199 -24.37 17.30 -4.75
CA GLY A 199 -24.00 18.36 -5.71
C GLY A 199 -22.61 18.94 -5.52
N LEU A 200 -21.79 18.34 -4.65
CA LEU A 200 -20.41 18.76 -4.40
C LEU A 200 -19.42 17.88 -5.18
N TYR A 201 -18.25 18.45 -5.43
CA TYR A 201 -17.14 17.74 -6.04
C TYR A 201 -16.13 17.32 -4.98
N GLN A 202 -15.74 16.06 -4.99
CA GLN A 202 -14.70 15.53 -4.13
C GLN A 202 -13.45 15.27 -4.94
N TYR A 203 -12.31 15.66 -4.40
CA TYR A 203 -10.99 15.48 -5.01
C TYR A 203 -10.03 14.84 -4.01
N ILE A 204 -9.00 14.21 -4.54
CA ILE A 204 -7.77 13.96 -3.80
C ILE A 204 -6.81 15.08 -4.12
N VAL A 205 -6.17 15.62 -3.10
CA VAL A 205 -5.10 16.61 -3.19
C VAL A 205 -3.80 15.94 -2.79
N PHE A 206 -2.78 16.09 -3.58
CA PHE A 206 -1.42 15.72 -3.20
C PHE A 206 -0.55 16.97 -3.05
N LEU A 207 0.08 17.12 -1.87
CA LEU A 207 1.05 18.17 -1.54
C LEU A 207 2.46 17.57 -1.60
N PRO A 208 3.26 17.80 -2.65
CA PRO A 208 4.58 17.19 -2.79
C PRO A 208 5.52 17.54 -1.65
N ASP A 209 5.58 18.81 -1.23
CA ASP A 209 6.48 19.28 -0.18
C ASP A 209 6.30 18.56 1.17
N LEU A 210 5.08 18.14 1.47
CA LEU A 210 4.75 17.41 2.69
C LEU A 210 4.61 15.91 2.48
N LYS A 211 4.69 15.44 1.21
CA LYS A 211 4.35 14.06 0.80
C LYS A 211 2.99 13.62 1.35
N LEU A 212 2.08 14.57 1.44
CA LEU A 212 0.76 14.42 2.04
C LEU A 212 -0.30 14.28 0.95
N SER A 213 -1.19 13.31 1.12
CA SER A 213 -2.44 13.26 0.36
C SER A 213 -3.63 13.42 1.29
N SER A 214 -4.59 14.22 0.87
CA SER A 214 -5.82 14.44 1.61
C SER A 214 -7.02 14.51 0.68
N ARG A 215 -8.20 14.25 1.24
CA ARG A 215 -9.47 14.40 0.53
C ARG A 215 -10.09 15.74 0.83
N ILE A 216 -10.48 16.47 -0.21
CA ILE A 216 -11.18 17.75 -0.10
C ILE A 216 -12.52 17.69 -0.85
N THR A 217 -13.51 18.41 -0.33
CA THR A 217 -14.83 18.55 -0.97
C THR A 217 -15.06 20.03 -1.26
N LEU A 218 -15.37 20.35 -2.50
CA LEU A 218 -15.51 21.70 -3.01
C LEU A 218 -16.85 21.89 -3.73
N ARG A 219 -17.33 23.13 -3.80
CA ARG A 219 -18.50 23.49 -4.61
C ARG A 219 -18.12 23.72 -6.08
N GLU A 220 -16.89 24.17 -6.29
CA GLU A 220 -16.37 24.50 -7.62
C GLU A 220 -15.92 23.23 -8.35
N ASP A 221 -16.15 23.24 -9.65
CA ASP A 221 -15.73 22.17 -10.55
C ASP A 221 -14.36 22.47 -11.12
N PHE A 222 -13.34 21.71 -10.71
CA PHE A 222 -12.00 21.77 -11.25
C PHE A 222 -11.70 20.57 -12.15
N ASN A 223 -10.85 20.77 -13.14
CA ASN A 223 -10.32 19.66 -13.93
C ASN A 223 -9.33 18.84 -13.09
N ASN A 224 -9.19 17.53 -13.43
CA ASN A 224 -8.15 16.73 -12.85
C ASN A 224 -6.76 17.26 -13.25
N PHE A 225 -5.80 17.08 -12.35
CA PHE A 225 -4.38 17.44 -12.52
C PHE A 225 -4.10 18.95 -12.53
N ILE A 226 -5.05 19.77 -12.08
CA ILE A 226 -4.80 21.19 -11.88
C ILE A 226 -4.02 21.41 -10.58
N ASP A 227 -3.07 22.35 -10.64
CA ASP A 227 -2.36 22.85 -9.46
C ASP A 227 -3.13 24.01 -8.81
N LYS A 228 -3.12 24.04 -7.51
CA LYS A 228 -3.70 25.09 -6.66
C LYS A 228 -2.87 25.25 -5.40
N LYS A 229 -3.02 26.42 -4.76
CA LYS A 229 -2.42 26.65 -3.45
C LYS A 229 -3.35 26.22 -2.33
N PHE A 230 -2.76 25.62 -1.33
CA PHE A 230 -3.45 25.08 -0.16
C PHE A 230 -2.80 25.52 1.13
N LYS A 231 -3.61 25.67 2.16
CA LYS A 231 -3.16 25.92 3.52
C LYS A 231 -3.70 24.85 4.45
N LEU A 232 -2.88 24.45 5.43
CA LEU A 232 -3.30 23.56 6.49
C LEU A 232 -3.96 24.37 7.61
N TYR A 233 -5.03 23.83 8.19
CA TYR A 233 -5.64 24.40 9.37
C TYR A 233 -6.13 23.34 10.33
N LEU A 234 -6.17 23.69 11.62
CA LEU A 234 -6.72 22.83 12.67
C LEU A 234 -8.24 23.00 12.71
N PHE A 235 -8.95 21.94 12.41
CA PHE A 235 -10.40 21.84 12.59
C PHE A 235 -10.70 21.19 13.94
N ASN A 236 -11.38 21.91 14.81
CA ASN A 236 -11.90 21.40 16.07
C ASN A 236 -13.38 21.07 15.90
N ASP A 237 -13.73 19.83 16.13
CA ASP A 237 -15.10 19.34 16.23
C ASP A 237 -15.43 19.22 17.72
N GLU A 238 -16.05 20.28 18.28
CA GLU A 238 -16.34 20.36 19.72
C GLU A 238 -17.41 19.36 20.16
N GLU A 239 -18.36 19.05 19.27
CA GLU A 239 -19.45 18.10 19.56
C GLU A 239 -18.94 16.66 19.70
N ASN A 240 -17.95 16.29 18.90
CA ASN A 240 -17.36 14.94 18.90
C ASN A 240 -15.98 14.87 19.56
N PHE A 241 -15.50 15.94 20.16
CA PHE A 241 -14.17 16.05 20.78
C PHE A 241 -13.02 15.63 19.85
N LYS A 242 -13.14 15.95 18.55
CA LYS A 242 -12.17 15.54 17.53
C LYS A 242 -11.39 16.73 17.00
N ARG A 243 -10.08 16.58 16.96
CA ARG A 243 -9.17 17.49 16.27
C ARG A 243 -8.66 16.86 15.00
N LYS A 244 -8.70 17.61 13.89
CA LYS A 244 -8.20 17.15 12.58
C LYS A 244 -7.50 18.28 11.86
N ILE A 245 -6.41 17.95 11.18
CA ILE A 245 -5.83 18.86 10.22
C ILE A 245 -6.58 18.70 8.91
N ARG A 246 -6.98 19.82 8.33
CA ARG A 246 -7.69 19.88 7.05
C ARG A 246 -6.96 20.82 6.11
N LEU A 247 -7.24 20.66 4.81
CA LEU A 247 -6.78 21.56 3.75
C LEU A 247 -7.86 22.58 3.43
N HIS A 248 -7.41 23.80 3.22
CA HIS A 248 -8.18 24.89 2.63
C HIS A 248 -7.53 25.29 1.30
N ILE A 249 -8.33 25.42 0.25
CA ILE A 249 -7.89 25.95 -1.05
C ILE A 249 -7.87 27.47 -0.99
N LEU A 250 -6.82 28.11 -1.54
CA LEU A 250 -6.63 29.56 -1.55
C LEU A 250 -7.10 30.18 -2.88
#